data_8a3dcfa997c73cec0f0a1cea4402587a
#
_entry.id   8a3dcfa997c73cec0f0a1cea4402587a
#
_cell.length_a   1.000
_cell.length_b   1.000
_cell.length_c   1.000
_cell.angle_alpha   90.00
_cell.angle_beta   90.00
_cell.angle_gamma   90.00
#
_symmetry.space_group_name_H-M   'P 1'
#
loop_
_entity.id
_entity.type
_entity.pdbx_description
1 polymer ?
#
loop_
_entity_poly.entity_id
_entity_poly.type
_entity_poly.pdbx_seq_one_letter_code
_entity_poly.pdbx_strand_id
1 'polypeptide(L)'
;TNKILQESLSKYISEEKIDSVYISISGNHIQSFNATGRAAIADNKEVSKQDLKSVEESAKAITLSNDQEILHVLSKDYEIDGQDGIKVPLGMSGIALDGRYHLVTGAKNARDNLEKCVKKCIGSGNKNLEPTDVVLEQLASSMSVLTEDEKELGVCLVDIGGGTTDIAIFSNG
;
A
#
# COMPACT_ATOMS: atom_id res chain seq x y z
N THR A 1 -22.88 10.73 -12.64
CA THR A 1 -21.49 10.86 -12.17
C THR A 1 -20.49 10.36 -13.23
N ASN A 2 -20.72 9.19 -13.85
CA ASN A 2 -19.82 8.63 -14.87
C ASN A 2 -19.67 9.51 -16.13
N LYS A 3 -20.73 10.22 -16.55
CA LYS A 3 -20.70 11.02 -17.78
C LYS A 3 -19.81 12.26 -17.63
N ILE A 4 -19.86 12.93 -16.49
CA ILE A 4 -19.03 14.12 -16.20
C ILE A 4 -17.55 13.73 -16.10
N LEU A 5 -17.25 12.60 -15.45
CA LEU A 5 -15.88 12.05 -15.39
C LEU A 5 -15.37 11.66 -16.79
N GLN A 6 -16.21 11.04 -17.60
CA GLN A 6 -15.85 10.69 -18.97
C GLN A 6 -15.58 11.91 -19.84
N GLU A 7 -16.42 12.95 -19.74
CA GLU A 7 -16.25 14.19 -20.51
C GLU A 7 -15.02 14.98 -20.06
N SER A 8 -14.74 15.05 -18.76
CA SER A 8 -13.56 15.73 -18.23
C SER A 8 -12.28 14.97 -18.59
N LEU A 9 -12.22 13.65 -18.37
CA LEU A 9 -11.07 12.83 -18.73
C LEU A 9 -10.82 12.79 -20.23
N SER A 10 -11.86 12.65 -21.06
CA SER A 10 -11.68 12.61 -22.51
C SER A 10 -11.13 13.92 -23.08
N LYS A 11 -11.46 15.06 -22.48
CA LYS A 11 -10.93 16.37 -22.89
C LYS A 11 -9.43 16.49 -22.58
N TYR A 12 -8.99 16.05 -21.41
CA TYR A 12 -7.57 16.08 -21.02
C TYR A 12 -6.73 15.01 -21.74
N ILE A 13 -7.28 13.81 -21.95
CA ILE A 13 -6.57 12.69 -22.61
C ILE A 13 -6.36 12.95 -24.09
N SER A 14 -7.19 13.79 -24.75
CA SER A 14 -7.05 14.10 -26.17
C SER A 14 -5.91 15.08 -26.47
N GLU A 15 -5.47 15.86 -25.49
CA GLU A 15 -4.47 16.92 -25.67
C GLU A 15 -3.11 16.54 -25.09
N GLU A 16 -3.05 15.66 -24.07
CA GLU A 16 -1.82 15.19 -23.45
C GLU A 16 -1.74 13.66 -23.41
N LYS A 17 -0.54 13.15 -23.62
CA LYS A 17 -0.26 11.71 -23.56
C LYS A 17 -0.14 11.27 -22.12
N ILE A 18 -1.20 10.68 -21.57
CA ILE A 18 -1.20 10.10 -20.23
C ILE A 18 -0.65 8.68 -20.33
N ASP A 19 0.47 8.42 -19.67
CA ASP A 19 1.17 7.13 -19.73
C ASP A 19 0.88 6.25 -18.48
N SER A 20 0.39 6.83 -17.38
CA SER A 20 0.11 6.11 -16.13
C SER A 20 -1.10 6.68 -15.39
N VAL A 21 -1.79 5.82 -14.66
CA VAL A 21 -2.92 6.19 -13.78
C VAL A 21 -2.79 5.46 -12.45
N TYR A 22 -2.84 6.21 -11.36
CA TYR A 22 -3.01 5.66 -10.02
C TYR A 22 -4.47 5.78 -9.61
N ILE A 23 -4.99 4.77 -8.95
CA ILE A 23 -6.37 4.73 -8.45
C ILE A 23 -6.32 4.78 -6.93
N SER A 24 -7.05 5.72 -6.31
CA SER A 24 -7.25 5.71 -4.87
C SER A 24 -8.44 4.80 -4.51
N ILE A 25 -8.30 4.09 -3.40
CA ILE A 25 -9.35 3.23 -2.84
C ILE A 25 -9.57 3.58 -1.37
N SER A 26 -10.84 3.70 -0.97
CA SER A 26 -11.27 3.85 0.41
C SER A 26 -12.63 3.18 0.61
N GLY A 27 -13.12 3.12 1.84
CA GLY A 27 -14.44 2.61 2.17
C GLY A 27 -14.43 1.61 3.34
N ASN A 28 -15.63 1.21 3.77
CA ASN A 28 -15.84 0.35 4.94
C ASN A 28 -15.37 -1.12 4.76
N HIS A 29 -14.97 -1.49 3.56
CA HIS A 29 -14.38 -2.81 3.27
C HIS A 29 -12.86 -2.86 3.51
N ILE A 30 -12.24 -1.69 3.79
CA ILE A 30 -10.82 -1.62 4.14
C ILE A 30 -10.64 -2.08 5.57
N GLN A 31 -9.70 -2.98 5.78
CA GLN A 31 -9.30 -3.47 7.09
C GLN A 31 -7.78 -3.41 7.19
N SER A 32 -7.27 -3.26 8.40
CA SER A 32 -5.83 -3.30 8.62
C SER A 32 -5.50 -4.02 9.93
N PHE A 33 -4.35 -4.65 9.98
CA PHE A 33 -3.85 -5.36 11.15
C PHE A 33 -2.34 -5.51 11.12
N ASN A 34 -1.75 -5.75 12.28
CA ASN A 34 -0.32 -6.00 12.38
C ASN A 34 -0.04 -7.48 12.15
N ALA A 35 1.03 -7.76 11.42
CA ALA A 35 1.54 -9.12 11.18
C ALA A 35 3.05 -9.15 11.42
N THR A 36 3.55 -10.32 11.82
CA THR A 36 4.97 -10.57 11.97
C THR A 36 5.37 -11.70 11.03
N GLY A 37 6.39 -11.46 10.24
CA GLY A 37 7.03 -12.51 9.44
C GLY A 37 8.35 -12.92 10.06
N ARG A 38 8.77 -14.16 9.82
CA ARG A 38 10.03 -14.71 10.31
C ARG A 38 10.73 -15.50 9.21
N ALA A 39 12.05 -15.30 9.10
CA ALA A 39 12.90 -16.12 8.25
C ALA A 39 14.28 -16.35 8.90
N ALA A 40 14.90 -17.46 8.60
CA ALA A 40 16.32 -17.65 8.90
C ALA A 40 17.14 -16.83 7.90
N ILE A 41 18.19 -16.17 8.39
CA ILE A 41 19.15 -15.47 7.54
C ILE A 41 19.98 -16.53 6.81
N ALA A 42 19.93 -16.48 5.47
CA ALA A 42 20.61 -17.43 4.62
C ALA A 42 22.13 -17.14 4.55
N ASP A 43 22.72 -17.11 3.44
CA ASP A 43 24.14 -17.04 3.17
C ASP A 43 24.93 -15.98 3.97
N ASN A 44 26.14 -16.37 4.42
CA ASN A 44 27.14 -15.51 5.09
C ASN A 44 26.71 -14.89 6.44
N LYS A 45 25.57 -15.27 6.99
CA LYS A 45 24.99 -14.72 8.21
C LYS A 45 24.78 -13.19 8.16
N GLU A 46 24.59 -12.63 6.98
CA GLU A 46 24.25 -11.23 6.77
C GLU A 46 22.87 -11.12 6.07
N VAL A 47 22.05 -10.22 6.54
CA VAL A 47 20.70 -9.99 5.98
C VAL A 47 20.81 -9.53 4.54
N SER A 48 20.27 -10.32 3.63
CA SER A 48 20.17 -10.05 2.20
C SER A 48 18.78 -9.51 1.81
N LYS A 49 18.66 -9.00 0.58
CA LYS A 49 17.35 -8.63 0.01
C LYS A 49 16.40 -9.83 -0.10
N GLN A 50 16.95 -11.04 -0.26
CA GLN A 50 16.16 -12.27 -0.34
C GLN A 50 15.56 -12.62 1.04
N ASP A 51 16.32 -12.42 2.12
CA ASP A 51 15.83 -12.66 3.48
C ASP A 51 14.70 -11.67 3.82
N LEU A 52 14.85 -10.39 3.46
CA LEU A 52 13.79 -9.39 3.62
C LEU A 52 12.51 -9.80 2.88
N LYS A 53 12.65 -10.27 1.65
CA LYS A 53 11.51 -10.76 0.88
C LYS A 53 10.88 -12.00 1.53
N SER A 54 11.68 -12.92 2.04
CA SER A 54 11.20 -14.13 2.71
C SER A 54 10.41 -13.79 3.99
N VAL A 55 10.88 -12.83 4.77
CA VAL A 55 10.19 -12.33 5.97
C VAL A 55 8.86 -11.66 5.59
N GLU A 56 8.85 -10.84 4.55
CA GLU A 56 7.62 -10.19 4.05
C GLU A 56 6.60 -11.23 3.56
N GLU A 57 7.03 -12.22 2.77
CA GLU A 57 6.14 -13.30 2.31
C GLU A 57 5.61 -14.15 3.49
N SER A 58 6.44 -14.36 4.53
CA SER A 58 6.01 -15.01 5.77
C SER A 58 4.93 -14.19 6.48
N ALA A 59 5.07 -12.87 6.54
CA ALA A 59 4.06 -11.99 7.13
C ALA A 59 2.74 -11.97 6.32
N LYS A 60 2.82 -12.11 5.00
CA LYS A 60 1.66 -12.20 4.10
C LYS A 60 0.94 -13.56 4.14
N ALA A 61 1.55 -14.60 4.71
CA ALA A 61 0.99 -15.95 4.76
C ALA A 61 -0.13 -16.09 5.80
N ILE A 62 -1.07 -15.14 5.76
CA ILE A 62 -2.26 -15.08 6.61
C ILE A 62 -3.47 -15.62 5.87
N THR A 63 -4.42 -16.17 6.61
CA THR A 63 -5.69 -16.61 6.04
C THR A 63 -6.63 -15.42 5.87
N LEU A 64 -6.81 -14.99 4.64
CA LEU A 64 -7.83 -14.00 4.27
C LEU A 64 -9.09 -14.71 3.77
N SER A 65 -10.24 -14.04 3.89
CA SER A 65 -11.46 -14.50 3.20
C SER A 65 -11.28 -14.41 1.67
N ASN A 66 -11.99 -15.25 0.92
CA ASN A 66 -11.81 -15.36 -0.54
C ASN A 66 -12.08 -14.06 -1.31
N ASP A 67 -12.85 -13.17 -0.72
CA ASP A 67 -13.25 -11.86 -1.26
C ASP A 67 -12.30 -10.72 -0.88
N GLN A 68 -11.29 -10.99 -0.03
CA GLN A 68 -10.29 -10.03 0.43
C GLN A 68 -8.93 -10.25 -0.24
N GLU A 69 -8.16 -9.18 -0.37
CA GLU A 69 -6.78 -9.19 -0.82
C GLU A 69 -5.93 -8.19 -0.03
N ILE A 70 -4.63 -8.39 0.00
CA ILE A 70 -3.68 -7.43 0.56
C ILE A 70 -3.48 -6.30 -0.45
N LEU A 71 -3.80 -5.07 -0.04
CA LEU A 71 -3.58 -3.86 -0.82
C LEU A 71 -2.20 -3.26 -0.56
N HIS A 72 -1.79 -3.19 0.72
CA HIS A 72 -0.50 -2.64 1.12
C HIS A 72 0.17 -3.48 2.20
N VAL A 73 1.49 -3.51 2.15
CA VAL A 73 2.38 -4.10 3.16
C VAL A 73 3.34 -3.01 3.61
N LEU A 74 3.15 -2.52 4.81
CA LEU A 74 3.93 -1.43 5.37
C LEU A 74 4.88 -2.01 6.42
N SER A 75 6.20 -1.94 6.17
CA SER A 75 7.19 -2.38 7.15
C SER A 75 7.27 -1.36 8.29
N LYS A 76 7.29 -1.83 9.54
CA LYS A 76 7.44 -0.98 10.72
C LYS A 76 8.89 -0.99 11.22
N ASP A 77 9.36 -2.15 11.58
CA ASP A 77 10.71 -2.39 12.07
C ASP A 77 11.05 -3.87 11.97
N TYR A 78 12.29 -4.18 12.28
CA TYR A 78 12.83 -5.54 12.26
C TYR A 78 13.51 -5.87 13.58
N GLU A 79 13.64 -7.16 13.85
CA GLU A 79 14.35 -7.73 14.97
C GLU A 79 15.35 -8.77 14.45
N ILE A 80 16.59 -8.72 14.91
CA ILE A 80 17.64 -9.70 14.57
C ILE A 80 18.14 -10.30 15.87
N ASP A 81 18.00 -11.64 16.03
CA ASP A 81 18.46 -12.41 17.18
C ASP A 81 18.04 -11.82 18.54
N GLY A 82 16.83 -11.22 18.62
CA GLY A 82 16.28 -10.60 19.83
C GLY A 82 16.61 -9.11 19.99
N GLN A 83 17.37 -8.51 19.07
CA GLN A 83 17.57 -7.06 19.01
C GLN A 83 16.47 -6.42 18.14
N ASP A 84 15.56 -5.71 18.77
CA ASP A 84 14.41 -5.06 18.12
C ASP A 84 14.68 -3.60 17.67
N GLY A 85 13.68 -2.97 17.04
CA GLY A 85 13.71 -1.56 16.66
C GLY A 85 14.62 -1.24 15.47
N ILE A 86 15.04 -2.23 14.71
CA ILE A 86 15.92 -2.04 13.54
C ILE A 86 15.09 -1.55 12.36
N LYS A 87 15.42 -0.36 11.83
CA LYS A 87 14.74 0.21 10.65
C LYS A 87 15.36 -0.27 9.34
N VAL A 88 16.67 -0.48 9.28
CA VAL A 88 17.41 -0.89 8.08
C VAL A 88 18.26 -2.12 8.39
N PRO A 89 17.72 -3.34 8.27
CA PRO A 89 18.43 -4.56 8.64
C PRO A 89 19.42 -5.06 7.57
N LEU A 90 19.36 -4.55 6.34
CA LEU A 90 20.18 -5.01 5.21
C LEU A 90 21.67 -4.93 5.52
N GLY A 91 22.40 -6.05 5.36
CA GLY A 91 23.85 -6.16 5.63
C GLY A 91 24.19 -6.36 7.11
N MET A 92 23.23 -6.39 8.01
CA MET A 92 23.46 -6.72 9.42
C MET A 92 23.67 -8.23 9.58
N SER A 93 24.57 -8.61 10.49
CA SER A 93 24.85 -10.01 10.78
C SER A 93 23.84 -10.59 11.78
N GLY A 94 23.43 -11.83 11.56
CA GLY A 94 22.52 -12.54 12.47
C GLY A 94 22.16 -13.94 11.96
N ILE A 95 21.27 -14.61 12.68
CA ILE A 95 20.81 -15.98 12.38
C ILE A 95 19.30 -15.94 12.02
N ALA A 96 18.52 -15.18 12.77
CA ALA A 96 17.07 -15.06 12.59
C ALA A 96 16.67 -13.59 12.36
N LEU A 97 15.81 -13.39 11.38
CA LEU A 97 15.22 -12.10 11.09
C LEU A 97 13.71 -12.17 11.26
N ASP A 98 13.19 -11.31 12.11
CA ASP A 98 11.76 -11.05 12.26
C ASP A 98 11.43 -9.66 11.71
N GLY A 99 10.34 -9.54 10.97
CA GLY A 99 9.85 -8.26 10.46
C GLY A 99 8.44 -7.99 10.95
N ARG A 100 8.21 -6.81 11.47
CA ARG A 100 6.88 -6.33 11.87
C ARG A 100 6.28 -5.48 10.75
N TYR A 101 5.08 -5.82 10.34
CA TYR A 101 4.38 -5.17 9.23
C TYR A 101 2.99 -4.75 9.65
N HIS A 102 2.52 -3.68 9.02
CA HIS A 102 1.11 -3.33 9.01
C HIS A 102 0.54 -3.68 7.65
N LEU A 103 -0.44 -4.60 7.62
CA LEU A 103 -1.08 -5.05 6.41
C LEU A 103 -2.41 -4.35 6.24
N VAL A 104 -2.66 -3.80 5.06
CA VAL A 104 -3.95 -3.21 4.67
C VAL A 104 -4.59 -4.13 3.66
N THR A 105 -5.84 -4.52 3.92
CA THR A 105 -6.64 -5.38 3.03
C THR A 105 -7.89 -4.67 2.57
N GLY A 106 -8.42 -5.12 1.44
CA GLY A 106 -9.67 -4.60 0.90
C GLY A 106 -10.39 -5.63 0.06
N ALA A 107 -11.63 -5.33 -0.29
CA ALA A 107 -12.45 -6.23 -1.10
C ALA A 107 -11.95 -6.27 -2.57
N LYS A 108 -11.66 -7.46 -3.09
CA LYS A 108 -11.24 -7.68 -4.49
C LYS A 108 -12.19 -7.05 -5.50
N ASN A 109 -13.49 -7.23 -5.29
CA ASN A 109 -14.51 -6.72 -6.20
C ASN A 109 -14.52 -5.18 -6.25
N ALA A 110 -14.17 -4.49 -5.16
CA ALA A 110 -14.08 -3.03 -5.13
C ALA A 110 -12.91 -2.55 -6.01
N ARG A 111 -11.73 -3.15 -5.84
CA ARG A 111 -10.56 -2.89 -6.70
C ARG A 111 -10.86 -3.18 -8.16
N ASP A 112 -11.37 -4.37 -8.48
CA ASP A 112 -11.71 -4.78 -9.84
C ASP A 112 -12.69 -3.82 -10.52
N ASN A 113 -13.68 -3.32 -9.77
CA ASN A 113 -14.66 -2.38 -10.30
C ASN A 113 -14.03 -1.02 -10.60
N LEU A 114 -13.14 -0.52 -9.74
CA LEU A 114 -12.40 0.71 -9.99
C LEU A 114 -11.52 0.59 -11.23
N GLU A 115 -10.74 -0.48 -11.35
CA GLU A 115 -9.92 -0.76 -12.53
C GLU A 115 -10.76 -0.84 -13.82
N LYS A 116 -11.89 -1.55 -13.77
CA LYS A 116 -12.82 -1.62 -14.91
C LYS A 116 -13.41 -0.25 -15.28
N CYS A 117 -13.69 0.60 -14.29
CA CYS A 117 -14.17 1.96 -14.56
C CYS A 117 -13.11 2.79 -15.28
N VAL A 118 -11.87 2.74 -14.82
CA VAL A 118 -10.74 3.44 -15.44
C VAL A 118 -10.54 2.93 -16.87
N LYS A 119 -10.42 1.61 -17.07
CA LYS A 119 -10.27 0.99 -18.39
C LYS A 119 -11.39 1.37 -19.37
N LYS A 120 -12.63 1.50 -18.90
CA LYS A 120 -13.77 1.93 -19.71
C LYS A 120 -13.75 3.43 -20.02
N CYS A 121 -13.28 4.28 -19.10
CA CYS A 121 -13.21 5.72 -19.29
C CYS A 121 -12.13 6.12 -20.30
N ILE A 122 -11.06 5.37 -20.38
CA ILE A 122 -9.94 5.61 -21.27
C ILE A 122 -10.31 5.41 -22.77
N GLY A 123 -11.46 4.79 -23.05
CA GLY A 123 -12.16 4.69 -24.35
C GLY A 123 -11.28 4.66 -25.60
N SER A 124 -11.67 4.01 -26.59
CA SER A 124 -11.27 3.87 -28.03
C SER A 124 -10.00 4.53 -28.61
N GLY A 125 -9.34 5.45 -27.90
CA GLY A 125 -8.18 6.20 -28.43
C GLY A 125 -6.81 5.79 -27.90
N ASN A 126 -6.72 5.32 -26.66
CA ASN A 126 -5.43 4.93 -26.04
C ASN A 126 -5.54 3.51 -25.49
N LYS A 127 -5.32 2.54 -26.35
CA LYS A 127 -5.53 1.10 -26.08
C LYS A 127 -4.58 0.49 -25.00
N ASN A 128 -3.62 1.25 -24.49
CA ASN A 128 -2.52 0.72 -23.67
C ASN A 128 -2.41 1.35 -22.26
N LEU A 129 -3.35 2.19 -21.85
CA LEU A 129 -3.31 2.77 -20.51
C LEU A 129 -3.93 1.79 -19.50
N GLU A 130 -3.07 1.12 -18.77
CA GLU A 130 -3.46 0.27 -17.64
C GLU A 130 -3.26 1.03 -16.33
N PRO A 131 -4.11 0.82 -15.31
CA PRO A 131 -3.81 1.34 -13.98
C PRO A 131 -2.43 0.86 -13.51
N THR A 132 -1.60 1.80 -13.08
CA THR A 132 -0.25 1.49 -12.61
C THR A 132 -0.31 0.81 -11.24
N ASP A 133 -1.16 1.34 -10.36
CA ASP A 133 -1.37 0.78 -9.02
C ASP A 133 -2.68 1.29 -8.40
N VAL A 134 -3.10 0.60 -7.33
CA VAL A 134 -4.23 1.00 -6.48
C VAL A 134 -3.70 1.34 -5.09
N VAL A 135 -3.89 2.58 -4.67
CA VAL A 135 -3.33 3.13 -3.43
C VAL A 135 -4.44 3.47 -2.45
N LEU A 136 -4.25 3.13 -1.18
CA LEU A 136 -5.17 3.55 -0.12
C LEU A 136 -5.21 5.09 -0.05
N GLU A 137 -6.41 5.66 -0.03
CA GLU A 137 -6.63 7.12 -0.06
C GLU A 137 -5.89 7.83 1.07
N GLN A 138 -5.96 7.29 2.30
CA GLN A 138 -5.30 7.85 3.46
C GLN A 138 -3.77 7.85 3.36
N LEU A 139 -3.19 6.84 2.70
CA LEU A 139 -1.74 6.81 2.43
C LEU A 139 -1.36 7.88 1.41
N ALA A 140 -2.13 8.03 0.33
CA ALA A 140 -1.89 9.06 -0.67
C ALA A 140 -2.01 10.47 -0.07
N SER A 141 -3.05 10.74 0.74
CA SER A 141 -3.22 12.00 1.46
C SER A 141 -2.05 12.26 2.42
N SER A 142 -1.62 11.25 3.16
CA SER A 142 -0.50 11.38 4.10
C SER A 142 0.81 11.77 3.43
N MET A 143 1.08 11.23 2.24
CA MET A 143 2.29 11.57 1.46
C MET A 143 2.29 13.03 0.99
N SER A 144 1.11 13.63 0.85
CA SER A 144 0.97 15.03 0.38
C SER A 144 1.04 16.05 1.49
N VAL A 145 0.58 15.73 2.70
CA VAL A 145 0.37 16.72 3.77
C VAL A 145 1.19 16.49 5.03
N LEU A 146 1.75 15.29 5.23
CA LEU A 146 2.55 14.97 6.41
C LEU A 146 4.03 14.88 6.09
N THR A 147 4.85 15.38 7.01
CA THR A 147 6.29 15.17 7.01
C THR A 147 6.65 13.83 7.66
N GLU A 148 7.84 13.31 7.37
CA GLU A 148 8.33 12.07 8.01
C GLU A 148 8.50 12.25 9.53
N ASP A 149 8.91 13.45 9.98
CA ASP A 149 9.04 13.76 11.41
C ASP A 149 7.69 13.70 12.13
N GLU A 150 6.60 14.19 11.51
CA GLU A 150 5.27 14.09 12.09
C GLU A 150 4.79 12.64 12.17
N LYS A 151 5.07 11.82 11.18
CA LYS A 151 4.75 10.38 11.19
C LYS A 151 5.54 9.65 12.28
N GLU A 152 6.81 9.99 12.48
CA GLU A 152 7.67 9.40 13.51
C GLU A 152 7.22 9.79 14.93
N LEU A 153 6.94 11.08 15.15
CA LEU A 153 6.48 11.61 16.45
C LEU A 153 5.06 11.16 16.83
N GLY A 154 4.26 10.84 15.83
CA GLY A 154 2.87 10.46 15.99
C GLY A 154 1.89 11.55 15.56
N VAL A 155 1.06 11.22 14.57
CA VAL A 155 0.08 12.15 14.00
C VAL A 155 -1.21 11.43 13.65
N CYS A 156 -2.32 12.12 13.79
CA CYS A 156 -3.63 11.69 13.31
C CYS A 156 -4.03 12.53 12.10
N LEU A 157 -4.13 11.87 10.94
CA LEU A 157 -4.67 12.46 9.72
C LEU A 157 -6.17 12.23 9.69
N VAL A 158 -6.94 13.31 9.54
CA VAL A 158 -8.40 13.26 9.38
C VAL A 158 -8.75 13.81 8.02
N ASP A 159 -9.32 12.97 7.17
CA ASP A 159 -9.81 13.32 5.83
C ASP A 159 -11.33 13.49 5.88
N ILE A 160 -11.81 14.71 5.66
CA ILE A 160 -13.23 15.04 5.73
C ILE A 160 -13.75 15.28 4.32
N GLY A 161 -14.39 14.25 3.78
CA GLY A 161 -15.01 14.28 2.46
C GLY A 161 -16.46 14.78 2.46
N GLY A 162 -17.10 14.69 1.31
CA GLY A 162 -18.51 15.09 1.13
C GLY A 162 -19.53 14.11 1.70
N GLY A 163 -19.13 12.88 2.02
CA GLY A 163 -20.02 11.82 2.52
C GLY A 163 -19.38 10.88 3.54
N THR A 164 -18.05 10.91 3.65
CA THR A 164 -17.27 10.08 4.59
C THR A 164 -16.26 10.93 5.34
N THR A 165 -15.84 10.44 6.49
CA THR A 165 -14.69 10.96 7.22
C THR A 165 -13.78 9.78 7.49
N ASP A 166 -12.55 9.85 7.00
CA ASP A 166 -11.55 8.80 7.10
C ASP A 166 -10.42 9.22 8.03
N ILE A 167 -9.89 8.29 8.79
CA ILE A 167 -8.85 8.54 9.79
C ILE A 167 -7.68 7.60 9.56
N ALA A 168 -6.46 8.17 9.58
CA ALA A 168 -5.23 7.41 9.63
C ALA A 168 -4.36 7.89 10.80
N ILE A 169 -3.80 6.94 11.54
CA ILE A 169 -2.92 7.22 12.67
C ILE A 169 -1.54 6.67 12.34
N PHE A 170 -0.54 7.54 12.42
CA PHE A 170 0.86 7.21 12.24
C PHE A 170 1.57 7.32 13.58
N SER A 171 2.48 6.38 13.85
CA SER A 171 3.29 6.35 15.06
C SER A 171 4.53 5.51 14.81
N ASN A 172 5.71 6.10 15.05
CA ASN A 172 7.02 5.51 14.78
C ASN A 172 7.28 5.21 13.28
N GLY A 173 6.77 6.09 12.44
CA GLY A 173 6.96 6.03 10.99
C GLY A 173 5.83 5.37 10.23
#